data_d92f82d70619bb94fa9d5413fdeba1e8
#
_entry.id   d92f82d70619bb94fa9d5413fdeba1e8
#
_cell.length_a   1.000
_cell.length_b   1.000
_cell.length_c   1.000
_cell.angle_alpha   90.00
_cell.angle_beta   90.00
_cell.angle_gamma   90.00
#
_symmetry.space_group_name_H-M   'P 1'
#
loop_
_entity.id
_entity.type
_entity.pdbx_description
1 polymer ?
#
loop_
_entity_poly.entity_id
_entity_poly.type
_entity_poly.pdbx_seq_one_letter_code
_entity_poly.pdbx_strand_id
1 'polypeptide(L)'
;VPLQELSGWHRHPDYARLRADAIREFAADEGIDLADSDTALVFSAHGTPTHYLEAGSRYDVYVEEYCSVQASLLGVSEYEVGYQNHENRDIPWTEPAVEDLVPELDADRVVVEPVSFLHEQSETLSELDVELREEAEAAGLAFHRVPIPHDDDRIAEVLADLVEPFLADFDPGYHQLRQCQ
;
A
#
# COMPACT_ATOMS: atom_id res chain seq x y z
N VAL A 1 11.43 -27.88 -10.52
CA VAL A 1 10.41 -27.02 -11.15
C VAL A 1 11.02 -25.62 -11.24
N PRO A 2 11.06 -24.99 -12.42
CA PRO A 2 11.53 -23.62 -12.57
C PRO A 2 10.61 -22.67 -11.75
N LEU A 3 11.21 -21.80 -10.97
CA LEU A 3 10.52 -20.73 -10.22
C LEU A 3 10.83 -19.41 -10.91
N GLN A 4 9.80 -18.63 -11.19
CA GLN A 4 9.92 -17.28 -11.68
C GLN A 4 9.27 -16.35 -10.63
N GLU A 5 10.03 -15.39 -10.14
CA GLU A 5 9.52 -14.35 -9.26
C GLU A 5 9.21 -13.10 -10.07
N LEU A 6 8.04 -12.53 -9.83
CA LEU A 6 7.61 -11.26 -10.39
C LEU A 6 7.67 -10.19 -9.30
N SER A 7 8.39 -9.11 -9.57
CA SER A 7 8.52 -7.98 -8.66
C SER A 7 8.28 -6.66 -9.40
N GLY A 8 8.10 -5.57 -8.66
CA GLY A 8 7.91 -4.24 -9.23
C GLY A 8 6.51 -4.00 -9.84
N TRP A 9 5.56 -4.86 -9.57
CA TRP A 9 4.18 -4.79 -10.08
C TRP A 9 3.40 -3.59 -9.54
N HIS A 10 3.84 -2.98 -8.43
CA HIS A 10 3.35 -1.68 -7.95
C HIS A 10 3.48 -0.56 -9.00
N ARG A 11 4.35 -0.74 -10.01
CA ARG A 11 4.51 0.18 -11.15
C ARG A 11 3.56 -0.12 -12.31
N HIS A 12 2.75 -1.19 -12.21
CA HIS A 12 1.80 -1.52 -13.27
C HIS A 12 0.76 -0.40 -13.39
N PRO A 13 0.60 0.22 -14.57
CA PRO A 13 -0.25 1.41 -14.68
C PRO A 13 -1.73 1.13 -14.37
N ASP A 14 -2.21 -0.05 -14.73
CA ASP A 14 -3.61 -0.41 -14.49
C ASP A 14 -3.85 -0.79 -13.03
N TYR A 15 -2.86 -1.38 -12.34
CA TYR A 15 -2.92 -1.52 -10.89
C TYR A 15 -2.98 -0.17 -10.16
N ALA A 16 -2.12 0.77 -10.58
CA ALA A 16 -2.12 2.10 -9.98
C ALA A 16 -3.46 2.83 -10.20
N ARG A 17 -4.05 2.72 -11.40
CA ARG A 17 -5.36 3.29 -11.71
C ARG A 17 -6.48 2.63 -10.90
N LEU A 18 -6.48 1.30 -10.81
CA LEU A 18 -7.45 0.55 -10.04
C LEU A 18 -7.49 1.02 -8.58
N ARG A 19 -6.31 1.16 -7.95
CA ARG A 19 -6.23 1.64 -6.56
C ARG A 19 -6.70 3.10 -6.43
N ALA A 20 -6.26 3.98 -7.34
CA ALA A 20 -6.71 5.38 -7.33
C ALA A 20 -8.23 5.52 -7.54
N ASP A 21 -8.83 4.66 -8.37
CA ASP A 21 -10.28 4.64 -8.57
C ASP A 21 -11.00 4.17 -7.31
N ALA A 22 -10.51 3.12 -6.64
CA ALA A 22 -11.09 2.65 -5.37
C ALA A 22 -11.06 3.74 -4.29
N ILE A 23 -9.96 4.48 -4.17
CA ILE A 23 -9.86 5.61 -3.24
C ILE A 23 -10.88 6.71 -3.58
N ARG A 24 -11.03 7.07 -4.87
CA ARG A 24 -12.00 8.09 -5.29
C ARG A 24 -13.43 7.66 -5.06
N GLU A 25 -13.78 6.42 -5.41
CA GLU A 25 -15.11 5.86 -5.21
C GLU A 25 -15.46 5.85 -3.73
N PHE A 26 -14.56 5.36 -2.88
CA PHE A 26 -14.74 5.40 -1.43
C PHE A 26 -14.93 6.81 -0.90
N ALA A 27 -14.06 7.76 -1.27
CA ALA A 27 -14.17 9.15 -0.84
C ALA A 27 -15.50 9.79 -1.30
N ALA A 28 -15.94 9.50 -2.53
CA ALA A 28 -17.21 9.99 -3.05
C ALA A 28 -18.41 9.40 -2.29
N ASP A 29 -18.40 8.12 -1.96
CA ASP A 29 -19.45 7.44 -1.21
C ASP A 29 -19.57 7.96 0.23
N GLU A 30 -18.43 8.27 0.86
CA GLU A 30 -18.35 8.87 2.20
C GLU A 30 -18.56 10.40 2.19
N GLY A 31 -18.66 11.03 1.02
CA GLY A 31 -18.79 12.48 0.88
C GLY A 31 -17.55 13.26 1.31
N ILE A 32 -16.36 12.68 1.11
CA ILE A 32 -15.07 13.24 1.49
C ILE A 32 -14.41 13.91 0.28
N ASP A 33 -13.95 15.13 0.44
CA ASP A 33 -13.05 15.79 -0.50
C ASP A 33 -11.60 15.56 -0.04
N LEU A 34 -10.85 14.77 -0.82
CA LEU A 34 -9.43 14.48 -0.52
C LEU A 34 -8.52 15.70 -0.68
N ALA A 35 -8.98 16.76 -1.32
CA ALA A 35 -8.23 18.01 -1.47
C ALA A 35 -8.57 19.06 -0.40
N ASP A 36 -9.50 18.75 0.51
CA ASP A 36 -9.87 19.63 1.62
C ASP A 36 -8.71 19.69 2.63
N SER A 37 -8.36 20.88 3.10
CA SER A 37 -7.30 21.09 4.10
C SER A 37 -7.56 20.39 5.43
N ASP A 38 -8.83 20.10 5.73
CA ASP A 38 -9.24 19.42 6.97
C ASP A 38 -9.27 17.88 6.79
N THR A 39 -8.79 17.36 5.63
CA THR A 39 -8.69 15.94 5.32
C THR A 39 -7.23 15.55 5.12
N ALA A 40 -6.70 14.68 5.97
CA ALA A 40 -5.39 14.07 5.81
C ALA A 40 -5.49 12.75 5.04
N LEU A 41 -4.70 12.59 3.98
CA LEU A 41 -4.52 11.31 3.28
C LEU A 41 -3.27 10.62 3.82
N VAL A 42 -3.42 9.42 4.37
CA VAL A 42 -2.33 8.60 4.91
C VAL A 42 -2.23 7.29 4.13
N PHE A 43 -1.09 7.04 3.56
CA PHE A 43 -0.76 5.73 3.00
C PHE A 43 -0.12 4.86 4.09
N SER A 44 -0.77 3.78 4.47
CA SER A 44 -0.29 2.84 5.47
C SER A 44 0.35 1.63 4.79
N ALA A 45 1.64 1.42 5.03
CA ALA A 45 2.38 0.27 4.53
C ALA A 45 2.73 -0.68 5.68
N HIS A 46 2.84 -1.97 5.41
CA HIS A 46 3.41 -2.89 6.39
C HIS A 46 4.88 -2.51 6.65
N GLY A 47 5.26 -2.40 7.91
CA GLY A 47 6.63 -2.07 8.29
C GLY A 47 7.63 -3.17 7.96
N THR A 48 8.90 -2.80 7.90
CA THR A 48 10.01 -3.75 7.73
C THR A 48 11.16 -3.41 8.68
N PRO A 49 11.86 -4.39 9.24
CA PRO A 49 13.06 -4.15 10.02
C PRO A 49 14.14 -3.41 9.22
N THR A 50 14.69 -2.33 9.77
CA THR A 50 15.66 -1.45 9.07
C THR A 50 16.89 -2.17 8.58
N HIS A 51 17.31 -3.27 9.25
CA HIS A 51 18.46 -4.05 8.81
C HIS A 51 18.27 -4.69 7.41
N TYR A 52 17.03 -4.89 6.93
CA TYR A 52 16.82 -5.33 5.55
C TYR A 52 17.08 -4.20 4.55
N LEU A 53 16.75 -2.96 4.90
CA LEU A 53 17.05 -1.78 4.09
C LEU A 53 18.56 -1.57 4.02
N GLU A 54 19.25 -1.69 5.15
CA GLU A 54 20.73 -1.63 5.24
C GLU A 54 21.41 -2.74 4.42
N ALA A 55 20.78 -3.91 4.31
CA ALA A 55 21.23 -5.02 3.48
C ALA A 55 20.91 -4.85 1.98
N GLY A 56 20.27 -3.74 1.59
CA GLY A 56 20.03 -3.38 0.19
C GLY A 56 18.59 -3.61 -0.29
N SER A 57 17.64 -3.93 0.59
CA SER A 57 16.22 -3.87 0.24
C SER A 57 15.85 -2.44 -0.12
N ARG A 58 15.00 -2.28 -1.11
CA ARG A 58 14.49 -0.97 -1.56
C ARG A 58 12.98 -0.86 -1.29
N TYR A 59 12.51 -1.54 -0.27
CA TYR A 59 11.09 -1.60 0.05
C TYR A 59 10.51 -0.21 0.33
N ASP A 60 11.18 0.58 1.16
CA ASP A 60 10.83 1.96 1.49
C ASP A 60 10.73 2.85 0.24
N VAL A 61 11.72 2.77 -0.64
CA VAL A 61 11.73 3.51 -1.92
C VAL A 61 10.55 3.10 -2.81
N TYR A 62 10.19 1.82 -2.83
CA TYR A 62 9.05 1.34 -3.63
C TYR A 62 7.70 1.76 -3.05
N VAL A 63 7.59 1.82 -1.72
CA VAL A 63 6.42 2.37 -1.03
C VAL A 63 6.27 3.85 -1.37
N GLU A 64 7.31 4.66 -1.20
CA GLU A 64 7.30 6.09 -1.52
C GLU A 64 6.96 6.35 -3.00
N GLU A 65 7.58 5.60 -3.92
CA GLU A 65 7.31 5.70 -5.35
C GLU A 65 5.83 5.43 -5.66
N TYR A 66 5.26 4.38 -5.06
CA TYR A 66 3.87 4.04 -5.24
C TYR A 66 2.94 5.11 -4.67
N CYS A 67 3.18 5.58 -3.43
CA CYS A 67 2.39 6.64 -2.80
C CYS A 67 2.39 7.93 -3.62
N SER A 68 3.56 8.32 -4.14
CA SER A 68 3.70 9.48 -5.03
C SER A 68 2.87 9.33 -6.32
N VAL A 69 2.85 8.13 -6.92
CA VAL A 69 2.02 7.85 -8.10
C VAL A 69 0.54 7.95 -7.74
N GLN A 70 0.11 7.37 -6.61
CA GLN A 70 -1.28 7.45 -6.15
C GLN A 70 -1.71 8.90 -5.91
N ALA A 71 -0.93 9.66 -5.15
CA ALA A 71 -1.21 11.08 -4.88
C ALA A 71 -1.33 11.89 -6.18
N SER A 72 -0.43 11.66 -7.15
CA SER A 72 -0.50 12.28 -8.47
C SER A 72 -1.76 11.93 -9.24
N LEU A 73 -2.17 10.64 -9.23
CA LEU A 73 -3.40 10.21 -9.86
C LEU A 73 -4.63 10.83 -9.20
N LEU A 74 -4.64 10.93 -7.88
CA LEU A 74 -5.72 11.54 -7.09
C LEU A 74 -5.78 13.06 -7.23
N GLY A 75 -4.68 13.71 -7.66
CA GLY A 75 -4.55 15.16 -7.70
C GLY A 75 -4.33 15.79 -6.31
N VAL A 76 -3.86 14.99 -5.34
CA VAL A 76 -3.54 15.43 -3.98
C VAL A 76 -2.06 15.77 -3.91
N SER A 77 -1.73 16.94 -3.36
CA SER A 77 -0.34 17.42 -3.26
C SER A 77 0.31 17.12 -1.92
N GLU A 78 -0.48 16.93 -0.88
CA GLU A 78 -0.02 16.66 0.50
C GLU A 78 -0.59 15.33 0.97
N TYR A 79 0.27 14.46 1.45
CA TYR A 79 -0.07 13.15 2.00
C TYR A 79 1.02 12.69 2.95
N GLU A 80 0.68 11.77 3.83
CA GLU A 80 1.63 11.15 4.74
C GLU A 80 1.82 9.67 4.41
N VAL A 81 2.98 9.14 4.80
CA VAL A 81 3.28 7.69 4.69
C VAL A 81 3.65 7.19 6.08
N GLY A 82 2.91 6.23 6.58
CA GLY A 82 3.16 5.58 7.86
C GLY A 82 3.33 4.07 7.69
N TYR A 83 3.98 3.45 8.67
CA TYR A 83 4.28 2.02 8.65
C TYR A 83 3.60 1.31 9.82
N GLN A 84 2.93 0.18 9.54
CA GLN A 84 2.43 -0.73 10.57
C GLN A 84 3.59 -1.62 11.05
N ASN A 85 4.06 -1.39 12.26
CA ASN A 85 5.21 -2.05 12.83
C ASN A 85 4.80 -3.10 13.86
N HIS A 86 5.63 -4.14 14.07
CA HIS A 86 5.38 -5.16 15.09
C HIS A 86 6.12 -4.83 16.39
N GLU A 87 5.41 -4.49 17.44
CA GLU A 87 5.95 -4.18 18.76
C GLU A 87 6.62 -5.38 19.47
N ASN A 88 6.34 -6.61 19.02
CA ASN A 88 6.80 -7.82 19.68
C ASN A 88 8.29 -8.15 19.49
N ARG A 89 9.06 -7.28 18.82
CA ARG A 89 10.49 -7.44 18.56
C ARG A 89 11.23 -6.17 18.90
N ASP A 90 12.20 -6.27 19.79
CA ASP A 90 13.11 -5.18 20.15
C ASP A 90 14.20 -5.01 19.05
N ILE A 91 13.76 -4.62 17.86
CA ILE A 91 14.58 -4.31 16.69
C ILE A 91 14.06 -3.05 16.02
N PRO A 92 14.90 -2.21 15.40
CA PRO A 92 14.45 -1.03 14.66
C PRO A 92 13.59 -1.40 13.44
N TRP A 93 12.51 -0.68 13.27
CA TRP A 93 11.58 -0.79 12.14
C TRP A 93 11.59 0.49 11.29
N THR A 94 10.95 0.45 10.13
CA THR A 94 10.69 1.64 9.29
C THR A 94 9.87 2.67 10.05
N GLU A 95 10.16 3.94 9.82
CA GLU A 95 9.49 5.08 10.45
C GLU A 95 8.95 6.05 9.40
N PRO A 96 7.94 6.88 9.77
CA PRO A 96 7.24 6.87 11.05
C PRO A 96 6.30 5.67 11.22
N ALA A 97 6.07 5.22 12.45
CA ALA A 97 5.01 4.29 12.75
C ALA A 97 3.65 4.96 12.53
N VAL A 98 2.68 4.25 11.96
CA VAL A 98 1.37 4.85 11.62
C VAL A 98 0.57 5.21 12.86
N GLU A 99 0.71 4.45 13.93
CA GLU A 99 0.13 4.70 15.25
C GLU A 99 0.68 5.96 15.95
N ASP A 100 1.93 6.33 15.67
CA ASP A 100 2.51 7.58 16.16
C ASP A 100 2.15 8.78 15.27
N LEU A 101 2.05 8.53 13.96
CA LEU A 101 1.79 9.57 12.97
C LEU A 101 0.35 10.08 13.01
N VAL A 102 -0.62 9.18 12.99
CA VAL A 102 -2.03 9.54 12.80
C VAL A 102 -2.57 10.43 13.92
N PRO A 103 -2.30 10.18 15.21
CA PRO A 103 -2.79 11.04 16.29
C PRO A 103 -2.24 12.48 16.28
N GLU A 104 -1.12 12.72 15.61
CA GLU A 104 -0.45 14.03 15.54
C GLU A 104 -0.85 14.86 14.30
N LEU A 105 -1.77 14.36 13.46
CA LEU A 105 -2.22 15.08 12.28
C LEU A 105 -3.05 16.32 12.64
N ASP A 106 -2.76 17.43 11.95
CA ASP A 106 -3.55 18.67 12.06
C ASP A 106 -4.69 18.65 11.02
N ALA A 107 -5.72 17.86 11.29
CA ALA A 107 -6.87 17.66 10.43
C ALA A 107 -8.13 17.30 11.23
N ASP A 108 -9.31 17.43 10.63
CA ASP A 108 -10.57 16.98 11.25
C ASP A 108 -10.84 15.49 10.95
N ARG A 109 -10.26 14.98 9.87
CA ARG A 109 -10.42 13.59 9.45
C ARG A 109 -9.17 13.01 8.80
N VAL A 110 -9.04 11.71 8.88
CA VAL A 110 -8.00 10.94 8.20
C VAL A 110 -8.61 9.90 7.28
N VAL A 111 -8.09 9.81 6.05
CA VAL A 111 -8.37 8.75 5.10
C VAL A 111 -7.12 7.87 4.99
N VAL A 112 -7.22 6.62 5.42
CA VAL A 112 -6.11 5.66 5.43
C VAL A 112 -6.24 4.70 4.25
N GLU A 113 -5.20 4.63 3.42
CA GLU A 113 -5.07 3.69 2.31
C GLU A 113 -4.02 2.61 2.62
N PRO A 114 -4.40 1.33 2.76
CA PRO A 114 -3.46 0.23 3.04
C PRO A 114 -2.72 -0.18 1.76
N VAL A 115 -1.54 0.38 1.51
CA VAL A 115 -0.84 0.27 0.22
C VAL A 115 -0.11 -1.04 -0.02
N SER A 116 0.31 -1.75 1.00
CA SER A 116 1.08 -3.01 0.86
C SER A 116 0.23 -4.28 0.89
N PHE A 117 -1.09 -4.14 0.87
CA PHE A 117 -2.02 -5.25 1.01
C PHE A 117 -2.82 -5.48 -0.26
N LEU A 118 -3.00 -6.77 -0.63
CA LEU A 118 -3.79 -7.20 -1.80
C LEU A 118 -5.18 -7.71 -1.44
N HIS A 119 -5.42 -7.99 -0.19
CA HIS A 119 -6.70 -8.45 0.34
C HIS A 119 -6.82 -8.06 1.81
N GLU A 120 -8.03 -8.08 2.35
CA GLU A 120 -8.28 -7.85 3.76
C GLU A 120 -7.70 -8.99 4.60
N GLN A 121 -7.07 -8.64 5.72
CA GLN A 121 -6.43 -9.56 6.64
C GLN A 121 -6.35 -8.95 8.05
N SER A 122 -5.68 -9.61 9.01
CA SER A 122 -5.60 -9.13 10.40
C SER A 122 -5.05 -7.72 10.53
N GLU A 123 -4.02 -7.39 9.75
CA GLU A 123 -3.36 -6.09 9.75
C GLU A 123 -4.28 -4.96 9.24
N THR A 124 -5.25 -5.27 8.38
CA THR A 124 -6.21 -4.27 7.92
C THR A 124 -7.48 -4.23 8.77
N LEU A 125 -7.99 -5.40 9.17
CA LEU A 125 -9.27 -5.52 9.89
C LEU A 125 -9.14 -5.35 11.42
N SER A 126 -7.97 -5.60 12.01
CA SER A 126 -7.71 -5.41 13.44
C SER A 126 -6.85 -4.17 13.66
N GLU A 127 -5.65 -4.13 13.12
CA GLU A 127 -4.71 -3.04 13.41
C GLU A 127 -5.20 -1.68 12.87
N LEU A 128 -5.75 -1.62 11.64
CA LEU A 128 -6.27 -0.36 11.09
C LEU A 128 -7.72 -0.09 11.50
N ASP A 129 -8.65 -1.07 11.32
CA ASP A 129 -10.07 -0.80 11.53
C ASP A 129 -10.49 -0.74 12.99
N VAL A 130 -9.68 -1.29 13.92
CA VAL A 130 -9.96 -1.27 15.35
C VAL A 130 -8.92 -0.43 16.07
N GLU A 131 -7.67 -0.83 16.10
CA GLU A 131 -6.65 -0.22 16.95
C GLU A 131 -6.32 1.21 16.49
N LEU A 132 -5.90 1.42 15.25
CA LEU A 132 -5.59 2.76 14.73
C LEU A 132 -6.83 3.67 14.70
N ARG A 133 -8.02 3.12 14.43
CA ARG A 133 -9.27 3.88 14.49
C ARG A 133 -9.51 4.41 15.92
N GLU A 134 -9.35 3.58 16.94
CA GLU A 134 -9.53 3.99 18.34
C GLU A 134 -8.56 5.12 18.72
N GLU A 135 -7.32 5.04 18.27
CA GLU A 135 -6.29 6.08 18.50
C GLU A 135 -6.62 7.38 17.76
N ALA A 136 -6.99 7.32 16.49
CA ALA A 136 -7.40 8.47 15.70
C ALA A 136 -8.63 9.19 16.31
N GLU A 137 -9.67 8.42 16.68
CA GLU A 137 -10.88 8.95 17.30
C GLU A 137 -10.60 9.53 18.69
N ALA A 138 -9.68 8.94 19.46
CA ALA A 138 -9.24 9.48 20.74
C ALA A 138 -8.48 10.81 20.58
N ALA A 139 -7.77 11.00 19.48
CA ALA A 139 -7.13 12.26 19.08
C ALA A 139 -8.11 13.29 18.51
N GLY A 140 -9.36 12.90 18.23
CA GLY A 140 -10.42 13.77 17.72
C GLY A 140 -10.60 13.74 16.21
N LEU A 141 -9.92 12.84 15.52
CA LEU A 141 -10.04 12.66 14.06
C LEU A 141 -11.23 11.76 13.68
N ALA A 142 -11.98 12.12 12.65
CA ALA A 142 -12.89 11.19 12.00
C ALA A 142 -12.07 10.20 11.16
N PHE A 143 -12.17 8.91 11.43
CA PHE A 143 -11.36 7.88 10.80
C PHE A 143 -12.09 7.17 9.67
N HIS A 144 -11.45 7.12 8.49
CA HIS A 144 -11.95 6.45 7.30
C HIS A 144 -10.84 5.58 6.69
N ARG A 145 -11.07 4.29 6.50
CA ARG A 145 -10.12 3.40 5.83
C ARG A 145 -10.69 2.92 4.50
N VAL A 146 -9.93 3.10 3.43
CA VAL A 146 -10.27 2.65 2.08
C VAL A 146 -10.25 1.11 2.03
N PRO A 147 -11.35 0.44 1.67
CA PRO A 147 -11.37 -1.02 1.50
C PRO A 147 -10.40 -1.47 0.41
N ILE A 148 -9.77 -2.63 0.60
CA ILE A 148 -8.91 -3.20 -0.43
C ILE A 148 -9.80 -3.81 -1.52
N PRO A 149 -9.67 -3.40 -2.80
CA PRO A 149 -10.50 -3.87 -3.89
C PRO A 149 -10.10 -5.28 -4.37
N HIS A 150 -10.05 -6.25 -3.43
CA HIS A 150 -9.51 -7.60 -3.67
C HIS A 150 -10.38 -8.47 -4.57
N ASP A 151 -11.63 -8.13 -4.76
CA ASP A 151 -12.62 -8.82 -5.59
C ASP A 151 -12.90 -8.08 -6.93
N ASP A 152 -12.14 -7.03 -7.24
CA ASP A 152 -12.23 -6.33 -8.52
C ASP A 152 -11.60 -7.17 -9.64
N ASP A 153 -12.36 -7.45 -10.71
CA ASP A 153 -11.92 -8.25 -11.86
C ASP A 153 -10.64 -7.70 -12.51
N ARG A 154 -10.40 -6.38 -12.42
CA ARG A 154 -9.18 -5.72 -12.93
C ARG A 154 -7.90 -6.24 -12.28
N ILE A 155 -7.96 -6.77 -11.04
CA ILE A 155 -6.81 -7.41 -10.40
C ILE A 155 -6.37 -8.64 -11.20
N ALA A 156 -7.32 -9.46 -11.64
CA ALA A 156 -7.01 -10.63 -12.47
C ALA A 156 -6.40 -10.24 -13.82
N GLU A 157 -6.88 -9.13 -14.42
CA GLU A 157 -6.32 -8.59 -15.66
C GLU A 157 -4.87 -8.12 -15.46
N VAL A 158 -4.59 -7.36 -14.40
CA VAL A 158 -3.23 -6.93 -14.05
C VAL A 158 -2.30 -8.13 -13.83
N LEU A 159 -2.76 -9.16 -13.13
CA LEU A 159 -1.96 -10.37 -12.93
C LEU A 159 -1.72 -11.12 -14.23
N ALA A 160 -2.71 -11.18 -15.12
CA ALA A 160 -2.57 -11.79 -16.44
C ALA A 160 -1.51 -11.04 -17.29
N ASP A 161 -1.57 -9.72 -17.34
CA ASP A 161 -0.62 -8.88 -18.05
C ASP A 161 0.82 -9.05 -17.55
N LEU A 162 0.99 -9.21 -16.22
CA LEU A 162 2.29 -9.47 -15.62
C LEU A 162 2.86 -10.85 -15.96
N VAL A 163 2.00 -11.86 -16.12
CA VAL A 163 2.39 -13.26 -16.35
C VAL A 163 2.50 -13.59 -17.83
N GLU A 164 1.66 -13.00 -18.69
CA GLU A 164 1.58 -13.34 -20.11
C GLU A 164 2.94 -13.30 -20.85
N PRO A 165 3.81 -12.28 -20.66
CA PRO A 165 5.13 -12.25 -21.32
C PRO A 165 6.00 -13.46 -21.01
N PHE A 166 5.87 -14.01 -19.79
CA PHE A 166 6.64 -15.19 -19.37
C PHE A 166 6.06 -16.49 -19.93
N LEU A 167 4.74 -16.53 -20.20
CA LEU A 167 4.09 -17.66 -20.82
C LEU A 167 4.29 -17.69 -22.33
N ALA A 168 4.29 -16.53 -22.98
CA ALA A 168 4.48 -16.39 -24.42
C ALA A 168 5.89 -16.84 -24.86
N ASP A 169 6.91 -16.55 -24.04
CA ASP A 169 8.30 -16.92 -24.29
C ASP A 169 8.72 -18.20 -23.54
N PHE A 170 7.77 -19.00 -23.06
CA PHE A 170 8.07 -20.21 -22.31
C PHE A 170 8.69 -21.28 -23.22
N ASP A 171 10.01 -21.28 -23.35
CA ASP A 171 10.82 -22.38 -23.82
C ASP A 171 11.39 -23.15 -22.61
N PRO A 172 10.95 -24.40 -22.35
CA PRO A 172 11.44 -25.19 -21.23
C PRO A 172 12.97 -25.36 -21.24
N GLY A 173 13.59 -25.43 -22.40
CA GLY A 173 15.04 -25.55 -22.57
C GLY A 173 15.77 -24.25 -22.20
N TYR A 174 15.23 -23.10 -22.57
CA TYR A 174 15.79 -21.79 -22.26
C TYR A 174 15.75 -21.48 -20.77
N HIS A 175 14.64 -21.81 -20.10
CA HIS A 175 14.51 -21.60 -18.65
C HIS A 175 15.45 -22.50 -17.84
N GLN A 176 15.72 -23.72 -18.29
CA GLN A 176 16.71 -24.59 -17.67
C GLN A 176 18.14 -24.02 -17.79
N LEU A 177 18.48 -23.40 -18.91
CA LEU A 177 19.81 -22.82 -19.14
C LEU A 177 20.06 -21.56 -18.28
N ARG A 178 19.03 -20.76 -18.01
CA ARG A 178 19.17 -19.57 -17.16
C ARG A 178 19.35 -19.89 -15.67
N GLN A 179 18.86 -21.03 -15.21
CA GLN A 179 19.06 -21.48 -13.82
C GLN A 179 20.45 -22.01 -13.54
N CYS A 180 21.26 -22.24 -14.56
CA CYS A 180 22.63 -22.76 -14.45
C CYS A 180 23.71 -21.65 -14.54
N GLN A 181 23.34 -20.40 -14.65
CA GLN A 181 24.22 -19.22 -14.64
C GLN A 181 24.04 -18.40 -13.36
#